data_ddb3fdcef29212b896cbb5817919b9ae
#
_entry.id   ddb3fdcef29212b896cbb5817919b9ae
#
_cell.length_a   1.000
_cell.length_b   1.000
_cell.length_c   1.000
_cell.angle_alpha   90.00
_cell.angle_beta   90.00
_cell.angle_gamma   90.00
#
_symmetry.space_group_name_H-M   'P 1'
#
loop_
_entity.id
_entity.type
_entity.pdbx_description
1 polymer ?
#
loop_
_entity_poly.entity_id
_entity_poly.type
_entity_poly.pdbx_seq_one_letter_code
_entity_poly.pdbx_strand_id
1 'polypeptide(L)'
;MSVTQEAMHALMDKPSLWQRLKPMDWIWAALVLAGTAYAYLLYSGAMDAYEQGFLILSAPALIALGWNWRSVQPLTVLVTIFSLLGIWLYSGNIANAETVFGLKYLFSSQSAIMWMSALFVIATFFYFGGLIANNPFVAKTASVITWSAVIMGFTGLMVRWYESYLVDPEFGHIPVSNLYEVFILFCLITGILYLYYEGRYRSRALGGFALLMISAAVAFLLWYSFERGAHEIRPLVPALKSYWMKIHVPANFIGYGSFALAAMTSSAYLIKYYYSNPSRLVAVLVPSFVFIGLFTWIFVRTAFGKTPFEGSLMSLGFNSAGIAFAVTLLLTALGVLLMLPSTQKALPSLEMLDDITYKAIALGFAFFTIATILGAMWAAEAWGGYWSWDPKETWALIVWLNYAAWLHFRFSKGLRGAQMAWWAVIGLFITVFAFLGVNMFLSGLHSYGEL
;
A
#
# COMPACT_ATOMS: atom_id res chain seq x y z
N MET A 1 -9.82 -33.64 -7.35
CA MET A 1 -10.94 -33.03 -8.11
C MET A 1 -10.62 -33.20 -9.58
N SER A 2 -11.38 -34.06 -10.29
CA SER A 2 -11.30 -34.14 -11.75
C SER A 2 -11.89 -32.84 -12.31
N VAL A 3 -11.07 -32.10 -13.07
CA VAL A 3 -11.56 -30.97 -13.87
C VAL A 3 -12.52 -31.56 -14.88
N THR A 4 -13.80 -31.14 -14.86
CA THR A 4 -14.78 -31.63 -15.82
C THR A 4 -14.34 -31.30 -17.24
N GLN A 5 -14.62 -32.17 -18.21
CA GLN A 5 -14.28 -31.92 -19.62
C GLN A 5 -14.77 -30.55 -20.11
N GLU A 6 -15.94 -30.08 -19.65
CA GLU A 6 -16.47 -28.75 -19.93
C GLU A 6 -15.59 -27.61 -19.41
N ALA A 7 -15.02 -27.75 -18.19
CA ALA A 7 -14.11 -26.75 -17.63
C ALA A 7 -12.77 -26.73 -18.41
N MET A 8 -12.35 -27.89 -18.93
CA MET A 8 -11.14 -28.00 -19.75
C MET A 8 -11.38 -27.43 -21.16
N HIS A 9 -12.54 -27.67 -21.78
CA HIS A 9 -12.94 -27.00 -23.03
C HIS A 9 -13.07 -25.48 -22.85
N ALA A 10 -13.70 -24.99 -21.79
CA ALA A 10 -13.81 -23.56 -21.51
C ALA A 10 -12.46 -22.88 -21.23
N LEU A 11 -11.45 -23.63 -20.79
CA LEU A 11 -10.08 -23.13 -20.66
C LEU A 11 -9.34 -23.09 -22.01
N MET A 12 -9.60 -24.05 -22.90
CA MET A 12 -9.02 -24.12 -24.25
C MET A 12 -9.64 -23.10 -25.21
N ASP A 13 -10.91 -22.74 -25.04
CA ASP A 13 -11.62 -21.76 -25.86
C ASP A 13 -11.32 -20.29 -25.51
N LYS A 14 -10.49 -20.04 -24.51
CA LYS A 14 -10.07 -18.66 -24.23
C LYS A 14 -9.18 -18.14 -25.35
N PRO A 15 -9.54 -17.00 -25.99
CA PRO A 15 -8.71 -16.43 -27.03
C PRO A 15 -7.29 -16.19 -26.51
N SER A 16 -6.30 -16.52 -27.31
CA SER A 16 -4.88 -16.30 -26.97
C SER A 16 -4.62 -14.84 -26.62
N LEU A 17 -3.55 -14.57 -25.88
CA LEU A 17 -3.16 -13.20 -25.50
C LEU A 17 -3.14 -12.29 -26.75
N TRP A 18 -2.53 -12.77 -27.84
CA TRP A 18 -2.36 -12.05 -29.10
C TRP A 18 -3.69 -11.68 -29.77
N GLN A 19 -4.67 -12.56 -29.69
CA GLN A 19 -6.03 -12.31 -30.24
C GLN A 19 -6.82 -11.26 -29.44
N ARG A 20 -6.43 -11.00 -28.19
CA ARG A 20 -7.09 -10.02 -27.30
C ARG A 20 -6.49 -8.63 -27.39
N LEU A 21 -5.30 -8.49 -27.99
CA LEU A 21 -4.63 -7.20 -28.12
C LEU A 21 -5.34 -6.29 -29.11
N LYS A 22 -5.47 -5.03 -28.74
CA LYS A 22 -6.03 -3.95 -29.55
C LYS A 22 -4.91 -3.06 -30.11
N PRO A 23 -5.15 -2.24 -31.13
CA PRO A 23 -4.14 -1.31 -31.65
C PRO A 23 -3.47 -0.45 -30.57
N MET A 24 -4.25 0.02 -29.58
CA MET A 24 -3.71 0.80 -28.44
C MET A 24 -2.73 0.01 -27.59
N ASP A 25 -2.90 -1.30 -27.46
CA ASP A 25 -1.97 -2.14 -26.68
C ASP A 25 -0.59 -2.24 -27.38
N TRP A 26 -0.56 -2.18 -28.72
CA TRP A 26 0.68 -2.12 -29.50
C TRP A 26 1.34 -0.74 -29.46
N ILE A 27 0.55 0.34 -29.51
CA ILE A 27 1.04 1.71 -29.33
C ILE A 27 1.67 1.83 -27.92
N TRP A 28 1.01 1.30 -26.90
CA TRP A 28 1.53 1.21 -25.55
C TRP A 28 2.90 0.52 -25.50
N ALA A 29 3.02 -0.68 -26.09
CA ALA A 29 4.28 -1.41 -26.12
C ALA A 29 5.39 -0.62 -26.84
N ALA A 30 5.06 0.01 -27.96
CA ALA A 30 6.00 0.84 -28.72
C ALA A 30 6.48 2.05 -27.91
N LEU A 31 5.59 2.73 -27.19
CA LEU A 31 5.95 3.87 -26.34
C LEU A 31 6.85 3.44 -25.18
N VAL A 32 6.56 2.32 -24.51
CA VAL A 32 7.40 1.79 -23.43
C VAL A 32 8.79 1.42 -23.96
N LEU A 33 8.86 0.70 -25.08
CA LEU A 33 10.13 0.33 -25.69
C LEU A 33 10.94 1.55 -26.16
N ALA A 34 10.30 2.53 -26.78
CA ALA A 34 10.95 3.76 -27.22
C ALA A 34 11.50 4.56 -26.01
N GLY A 35 10.71 4.69 -24.94
CA GLY A 35 11.16 5.34 -23.70
C GLY A 35 12.33 4.62 -23.04
N THR A 36 12.28 3.28 -22.98
CA THR A 36 13.37 2.46 -22.46
C THR A 36 14.63 2.59 -23.31
N ALA A 37 14.50 2.51 -24.65
CA ALA A 37 15.63 2.68 -25.55
C ALA A 37 16.25 4.08 -25.44
N TYR A 38 15.41 5.11 -25.36
CA TYR A 38 15.85 6.48 -25.16
C TYR A 38 16.62 6.65 -23.83
N ALA A 39 16.09 6.13 -22.73
CA ALA A 39 16.77 6.18 -21.44
C ALA A 39 18.09 5.39 -21.46
N TYR A 40 18.11 4.21 -22.09
CA TYR A 40 19.34 3.42 -22.22
C TYR A 40 20.42 4.15 -23.03
N LEU A 41 20.05 4.70 -24.20
CA LEU A 41 21.01 5.41 -25.06
C LEU A 41 21.62 6.66 -24.40
N LEU A 42 20.83 7.37 -23.56
CA LEU A 42 21.32 8.59 -22.93
C LEU A 42 22.07 8.33 -21.62
N TYR A 43 21.65 7.32 -20.84
CA TYR A 43 22.07 7.19 -19.44
C TYR A 43 22.84 5.90 -19.14
N SER A 44 23.00 4.96 -20.09
CA SER A 44 23.70 3.70 -19.84
C SER A 44 25.14 3.86 -19.35
N GLY A 45 25.80 4.93 -19.76
CA GLY A 45 27.16 5.25 -19.28
C GLY A 45 27.24 5.68 -17.80
N ALA A 46 26.12 6.10 -17.22
CA ALA A 46 25.99 6.46 -15.80
C ALA A 46 25.37 5.34 -14.95
N MET A 47 24.93 4.25 -15.59
CA MET A 47 24.29 3.09 -14.95
C MET A 47 25.27 1.95 -14.78
N ASP A 48 25.20 1.26 -13.63
CA ASP A 48 25.86 -0.02 -13.45
C ASP A 48 25.13 -1.14 -14.21
N ALA A 49 25.72 -2.35 -14.24
CA ALA A 49 25.16 -3.50 -14.95
C ALA A 49 23.77 -3.94 -14.40
N TYR A 50 23.55 -3.78 -13.10
CA TYR A 50 22.26 -4.10 -12.46
C TYR A 50 21.19 -3.09 -12.82
N GLU A 51 21.52 -1.80 -12.81
CA GLU A 51 20.60 -0.73 -13.20
C GLU A 51 20.18 -0.82 -14.67
N GLN A 52 21.12 -1.16 -15.56
CA GLN A 52 20.84 -1.46 -16.96
C GLN A 52 19.91 -2.67 -17.09
N GLY A 53 20.18 -3.74 -16.30
CA GLY A 53 19.34 -4.92 -16.25
C GLY A 53 17.91 -4.59 -15.77
N PHE A 54 17.76 -3.79 -14.72
CA PHE A 54 16.44 -3.36 -14.22
C PHE A 54 15.69 -2.52 -15.25
N LEU A 55 16.36 -1.58 -15.93
CA LEU A 55 15.74 -0.79 -16.98
C LEU A 55 15.22 -1.68 -18.13
N ILE A 56 16.05 -2.61 -18.61
CA ILE A 56 15.69 -3.51 -19.72
C ILE A 56 14.55 -4.47 -19.31
N LEU A 57 14.60 -5.06 -18.11
CA LEU A 57 13.59 -6.02 -17.64
C LEU A 57 12.28 -5.35 -17.21
N SER A 58 12.31 -4.08 -16.81
CA SER A 58 11.09 -3.34 -16.46
C SER A 58 10.19 -3.11 -17.67
N ALA A 59 10.75 -2.96 -18.88
CA ALA A 59 9.98 -2.71 -20.09
C ALA A 59 9.00 -3.86 -20.43
N PRO A 60 9.44 -5.13 -20.61
CA PRO A 60 8.51 -6.22 -20.89
C PRO A 60 7.55 -6.47 -19.72
N ALA A 61 7.96 -6.24 -18.46
CA ALA A 61 7.08 -6.36 -17.30
C ALA A 61 5.95 -5.33 -17.36
N LEU A 62 6.26 -4.06 -17.65
CA LEU A 62 5.29 -2.99 -17.76
C LEU A 62 4.37 -3.18 -18.98
N ILE A 63 4.89 -3.64 -20.11
CA ILE A 63 4.10 -3.99 -21.30
C ILE A 63 3.12 -5.11 -20.96
N ALA A 64 3.58 -6.20 -20.36
CA ALA A 64 2.74 -7.33 -19.98
C ALA A 64 1.65 -6.91 -18.96
N LEU A 65 2.00 -6.07 -17.98
CA LEU A 65 1.05 -5.53 -17.03
C LEU A 65 -0.03 -4.69 -17.73
N GLY A 66 0.33 -3.78 -18.63
CA GLY A 66 -0.60 -2.95 -19.40
C GLY A 66 -1.48 -3.75 -20.35
N TRP A 67 -1.00 -4.86 -20.92
CA TRP A 67 -1.79 -5.77 -21.74
C TRP A 67 -2.81 -6.57 -20.93
N ASN A 68 -2.48 -6.96 -19.71
CA ASN A 68 -3.38 -7.71 -18.84
C ASN A 68 -4.33 -6.79 -18.05
N TRP A 69 -3.90 -5.57 -17.75
CA TRP A 69 -4.69 -4.59 -17.02
C TRP A 69 -4.55 -3.19 -17.66
N ARG A 70 -5.41 -2.90 -18.62
CA ARG A 70 -5.33 -1.70 -19.46
C ARG A 70 -5.38 -0.38 -18.70
N SER A 71 -5.92 -0.35 -17.49
CA SER A 71 -5.92 0.87 -16.66
C SER A 71 -4.51 1.34 -16.26
N VAL A 72 -3.51 0.47 -16.33
CA VAL A 72 -2.10 0.81 -16.10
C VAL A 72 -1.56 1.72 -17.21
N GLN A 73 -2.05 1.57 -18.45
CA GLN A 73 -1.58 2.37 -19.59
C GLN A 73 -1.80 3.88 -19.35
N PRO A 74 -3.05 4.39 -19.13
CA PRO A 74 -3.26 5.80 -18.85
C PRO A 74 -2.63 6.23 -17.52
N LEU A 75 -2.57 5.38 -16.49
CA LEU A 75 -1.88 5.68 -15.24
C LEU A 75 -0.41 6.04 -15.52
N THR A 76 0.33 5.16 -16.20
CA THR A 76 1.76 5.37 -16.47
C THR A 76 1.98 6.61 -17.35
N VAL A 77 1.15 6.83 -18.36
CA VAL A 77 1.24 8.03 -19.21
C VAL A 77 1.06 9.30 -18.40
N LEU A 78 0.05 9.37 -17.54
CA LEU A 78 -0.20 10.55 -16.72
C LEU A 78 0.89 10.78 -15.68
N VAL A 79 1.36 9.71 -15.00
CA VAL A 79 2.50 9.82 -14.08
C VAL A 79 3.75 10.31 -14.79
N THR A 80 4.04 9.79 -15.98
CA THR A 80 5.19 10.24 -16.78
C THR A 80 5.08 11.71 -17.16
N ILE A 81 3.93 12.14 -17.68
CA ILE A 81 3.71 13.55 -18.07
C ILE A 81 3.86 14.48 -16.86
N PHE A 82 3.23 14.15 -15.73
CA PHE A 82 3.26 15.01 -14.54
C PHE A 82 4.66 15.05 -13.91
N SER A 83 5.36 13.90 -13.88
CA SER A 83 6.74 13.85 -13.37
C SER A 83 7.70 14.65 -14.24
N LEU A 84 7.64 14.49 -15.58
CA LEU A 84 8.48 15.26 -16.49
C LEU A 84 8.15 16.76 -16.45
N LEU A 85 6.88 17.13 -16.30
CA LEU A 85 6.47 18.52 -16.10
C LEU A 85 7.04 19.09 -14.80
N GLY A 86 6.96 18.34 -13.70
CA GLY A 86 7.57 18.73 -12.42
C GLY A 86 9.07 18.95 -12.56
N ILE A 87 9.78 17.97 -13.14
CA ILE A 87 11.24 18.05 -13.39
C ILE A 87 11.59 19.27 -14.25
N TRP A 88 10.85 19.51 -15.33
CA TRP A 88 11.05 20.65 -16.20
C TRP A 88 10.87 21.99 -15.48
N LEU A 89 9.84 22.11 -14.63
CA LEU A 89 9.56 23.32 -13.84
C LEU A 89 10.68 23.64 -12.83
N TYR A 90 11.40 22.62 -12.33
CA TYR A 90 12.55 22.85 -11.46
C TYR A 90 13.70 23.56 -12.16
N SER A 91 13.86 23.39 -13.48
CA SER A 91 14.95 24.01 -14.25
C SER A 91 16.33 23.87 -13.59
N GLY A 92 16.58 22.75 -12.91
CA GLY A 92 17.84 22.46 -12.22
C GLY A 92 18.04 23.20 -10.87
N ASN A 93 17.04 23.89 -10.33
CA ASN A 93 17.16 24.63 -9.07
C ASN A 93 16.08 24.18 -8.06
N ILE A 94 16.53 23.62 -6.94
CA ILE A 94 15.63 23.14 -5.86
C ILE A 94 14.78 24.27 -5.26
N ALA A 95 15.29 25.51 -5.20
CA ALA A 95 14.57 26.65 -4.65
C ALA A 95 13.31 27.02 -5.45
N ASN A 96 13.19 26.54 -6.70
CA ASN A 96 11.98 26.73 -7.52
C ASN A 96 10.75 26.04 -6.92
N ALA A 97 10.92 25.07 -6.03
CA ALA A 97 9.82 24.46 -5.27
C ALA A 97 8.96 25.51 -4.55
N GLU A 98 9.56 26.58 -4.04
CA GLU A 98 8.86 27.61 -3.28
C GLU A 98 8.40 28.80 -4.13
N THR A 99 8.98 29.02 -5.30
CA THR A 99 8.77 30.22 -6.12
C THR A 99 7.90 29.96 -7.34
N VAL A 100 7.97 28.76 -7.93
CA VAL A 100 7.18 28.40 -9.11
C VAL A 100 5.83 27.85 -8.68
N PHE A 101 4.75 28.52 -9.07
CA PHE A 101 3.37 28.18 -8.69
C PHE A 101 3.04 26.69 -8.93
N GLY A 102 3.37 26.13 -10.10
CA GLY A 102 3.11 24.74 -10.44
C GLY A 102 3.82 23.75 -9.53
N LEU A 103 5.04 24.05 -9.08
CA LEU A 103 5.76 23.22 -8.11
C LEU A 103 5.18 23.40 -6.71
N LYS A 104 5.08 24.63 -6.24
CA LYS A 104 4.60 24.94 -4.87
C LYS A 104 3.26 24.29 -4.54
N TYR A 105 2.34 24.23 -5.49
CA TYR A 105 0.97 23.78 -5.21
C TYR A 105 0.60 22.44 -5.81
N LEU A 106 1.38 21.86 -6.75
CA LEU A 106 0.99 20.65 -7.46
C LEU A 106 2.11 19.62 -7.63
N PHE A 107 3.27 19.99 -8.19
CA PHE A 107 4.19 19.02 -8.74
C PHE A 107 5.52 18.86 -7.98
N SER A 108 5.82 19.67 -6.95
CA SER A 108 6.89 19.32 -6.03
C SER A 108 6.54 18.01 -5.30
N SER A 109 7.54 17.26 -4.87
CA SER A 109 7.29 15.98 -4.20
C SER A 109 6.38 16.14 -2.99
N GLN A 110 6.59 17.14 -2.17
CA GLN A 110 5.75 17.42 -1.00
C GLN A 110 4.33 17.77 -1.38
N SER A 111 4.11 18.66 -2.35
CA SER A 111 2.77 19.04 -2.79
C SER A 111 2.03 17.87 -3.40
N ALA A 112 2.68 17.08 -4.25
CA ALA A 112 2.07 15.91 -4.87
C ALA A 112 1.70 14.83 -3.82
N ILE A 113 2.55 14.59 -2.82
CA ILE A 113 2.28 13.65 -1.73
C ILE A 113 1.18 14.17 -0.79
N MET A 114 1.11 15.47 -0.54
CA MET A 114 -0.01 16.07 0.20
C MET A 114 -1.34 15.91 -0.55
N TRP A 115 -1.36 16.10 -1.87
CA TRP A 115 -2.54 15.82 -2.69
C TRP A 115 -2.91 14.33 -2.65
N MET A 116 -1.95 13.42 -2.80
CA MET A 116 -2.18 11.99 -2.62
C MET A 116 -2.87 11.71 -1.29
N SER A 117 -2.33 12.26 -0.21
CA SER A 117 -2.81 12.07 1.16
C SER A 117 -4.25 12.57 1.33
N ALA A 118 -4.53 13.80 0.90
CA ALA A 118 -5.87 14.39 0.96
C ALA A 118 -6.88 13.59 0.12
N LEU A 119 -6.50 13.21 -1.10
CA LEU A 119 -7.37 12.48 -2.01
C LEU A 119 -7.71 11.07 -1.49
N PHE A 120 -6.76 10.35 -0.89
CA PHE A 120 -7.06 9.05 -0.27
C PHE A 120 -8.05 9.16 0.88
N VAL A 121 -7.87 10.16 1.75
CA VAL A 121 -8.79 10.40 2.87
C VAL A 121 -10.18 10.77 2.34
N ILE A 122 -10.28 11.70 1.39
CA ILE A 122 -11.55 12.09 0.77
C ILE A 122 -12.23 10.89 0.11
N ALA A 123 -11.48 10.08 -0.66
CA ALA A 123 -12.01 8.88 -1.30
C ALA A 123 -12.57 7.88 -0.29
N THR A 124 -11.97 7.75 0.90
CA THR A 124 -12.48 6.89 1.98
C THR A 124 -13.90 7.27 2.38
N PHE A 125 -14.16 8.57 2.60
CA PHE A 125 -15.49 9.06 2.92
C PHE A 125 -16.47 8.84 1.77
N PHE A 126 -16.04 9.07 0.53
CA PHE A 126 -16.90 8.84 -0.64
C PHE A 126 -17.23 7.37 -0.85
N TYR A 127 -16.30 6.43 -0.62
CA TYR A 127 -16.61 5.01 -0.71
C TYR A 127 -17.59 4.56 0.36
N PHE A 128 -17.37 4.92 1.62
CA PHE A 128 -18.33 4.60 2.69
C PHE A 128 -19.67 5.29 2.47
N GLY A 129 -19.67 6.58 2.08
CA GLY A 129 -20.89 7.29 1.75
C GLY A 129 -21.68 6.64 0.62
N GLY A 130 -20.99 6.24 -0.45
CA GLY A 130 -21.58 5.50 -1.58
C GLY A 130 -22.14 4.14 -1.19
N LEU A 131 -21.42 3.41 -0.32
CA LEU A 131 -21.85 2.11 0.21
C LEU A 131 -23.09 2.24 1.11
N ILE A 132 -23.07 3.15 2.08
CA ILE A 132 -24.15 3.35 3.05
C ILE A 132 -25.41 3.90 2.37
N ALA A 133 -25.26 4.90 1.49
CA ALA A 133 -26.36 5.48 0.72
C ALA A 133 -26.80 4.61 -0.47
N ASN A 134 -26.10 3.50 -0.74
CA ASN A 134 -26.29 2.65 -1.92
C ASN A 134 -26.32 3.47 -3.23
N ASN A 135 -25.39 4.43 -3.36
CA ASN A 135 -25.32 5.34 -4.49
C ASN A 135 -24.12 5.03 -5.39
N PRO A 136 -24.35 4.47 -6.60
CA PRO A 136 -23.29 4.07 -7.51
C PRO A 136 -22.49 5.25 -8.09
N PHE A 137 -23.09 6.44 -8.18
CA PHE A 137 -22.41 7.65 -8.64
C PHE A 137 -21.34 8.08 -7.62
N VAL A 138 -21.70 8.14 -6.35
CA VAL A 138 -20.78 8.50 -5.25
C VAL A 138 -19.64 7.48 -5.19
N ALA A 139 -19.93 6.17 -5.30
CA ALA A 139 -18.91 5.13 -5.32
C ALA A 139 -17.99 5.22 -6.56
N LYS A 140 -18.53 5.62 -7.73
CA LYS A 140 -17.71 5.85 -8.93
C LYS A 140 -16.80 7.07 -8.75
N THR A 141 -17.30 8.14 -8.17
CA THR A 141 -16.50 9.33 -7.86
C THR A 141 -15.35 8.98 -6.91
N ALA A 142 -15.61 8.17 -5.88
CA ALA A 142 -14.55 7.66 -5.00
C ALA A 142 -13.43 6.93 -5.76
N SER A 143 -13.80 6.07 -6.73
CA SER A 143 -12.84 5.38 -7.58
C SER A 143 -11.98 6.36 -8.41
N VAL A 144 -12.58 7.39 -8.99
CA VAL A 144 -11.84 8.43 -9.74
C VAL A 144 -10.88 9.18 -8.83
N ILE A 145 -11.33 9.58 -7.63
CA ILE A 145 -10.47 10.25 -6.64
C ILE A 145 -9.30 9.35 -6.24
N THR A 146 -9.53 8.04 -6.08
CA THR A 146 -8.48 7.07 -5.75
C THR A 146 -7.44 6.95 -6.87
N TRP A 147 -7.86 6.90 -8.14
CA TRP A 147 -6.94 6.94 -9.28
C TRP A 147 -6.11 8.23 -9.28
N SER A 148 -6.74 9.38 -9.01
CA SER A 148 -6.04 10.67 -8.91
C SER A 148 -5.01 10.67 -7.76
N ALA A 149 -5.36 10.09 -6.60
CA ALA A 149 -4.43 9.94 -5.49
C ALA A 149 -3.20 9.10 -5.88
N VAL A 150 -3.41 7.98 -6.58
CA VAL A 150 -2.34 7.10 -7.04
C VAL A 150 -1.44 7.84 -8.05
N ILE A 151 -2.02 8.61 -9.00
CA ILE A 151 -1.24 9.41 -9.96
C ILE A 151 -0.37 10.43 -9.22
N MET A 152 -0.96 11.20 -8.31
CA MET A 152 -0.20 12.22 -7.55
C MET A 152 0.89 11.61 -6.68
N GLY A 153 0.63 10.48 -6.04
CA GLY A 153 1.64 9.82 -5.20
C GLY A 153 2.83 9.27 -6.00
N PHE A 154 2.59 8.61 -7.13
CA PHE A 154 3.71 8.19 -8.01
C PHE A 154 4.44 9.38 -8.60
N THR A 155 3.73 10.42 -9.02
CA THR A 155 4.37 11.69 -9.45
C THR A 155 5.26 12.24 -8.34
N GLY A 156 4.75 12.29 -7.10
CA GLY A 156 5.52 12.75 -5.95
C GLY A 156 6.79 11.94 -5.70
N LEU A 157 6.74 10.60 -5.79
CA LEU A 157 7.92 9.75 -5.65
C LEU A 157 8.93 9.98 -6.80
N MET A 158 8.48 10.07 -8.05
CA MET A 158 9.37 10.30 -9.19
C MET A 158 10.06 11.68 -9.12
N VAL A 159 9.30 12.71 -8.73
CA VAL A 159 9.86 14.05 -8.56
C VAL A 159 10.81 14.09 -7.35
N ARG A 160 10.48 13.40 -6.24
CA ARG A 160 11.37 13.29 -5.08
C ARG A 160 12.71 12.64 -5.43
N TRP A 161 12.70 11.64 -6.30
CA TRP A 161 13.94 11.06 -6.81
C TRP A 161 14.80 12.12 -7.51
N TYR A 162 14.20 12.96 -8.35
CA TYR A 162 14.92 14.06 -8.98
C TYR A 162 15.37 15.12 -7.97
N GLU A 163 14.52 15.51 -7.03
CA GLU A 163 14.85 16.46 -5.98
C GLU A 163 16.06 16.03 -5.14
N SER A 164 16.20 14.71 -4.89
CA SER A 164 17.35 14.21 -4.12
C SER A 164 18.69 14.50 -4.82
N TYR A 165 18.74 14.43 -6.15
CA TYR A 165 19.91 14.83 -6.93
C TYR A 165 20.10 16.35 -7.01
N LEU A 166 19.02 17.15 -6.92
CA LEU A 166 19.13 18.61 -6.88
C LEU A 166 19.63 19.14 -5.54
N VAL A 167 19.33 18.43 -4.44
CA VAL A 167 19.84 18.78 -3.11
C VAL A 167 21.34 18.54 -3.06
N ASP A 168 21.78 17.35 -3.43
CA ASP A 168 23.16 16.96 -3.57
C ASP A 168 23.25 15.72 -4.47
N PRO A 169 24.13 15.70 -5.50
CA PRO A 169 24.34 14.51 -6.33
C PRO A 169 24.67 13.24 -5.54
N GLU A 170 25.33 13.35 -4.37
CA GLU A 170 25.63 12.22 -3.50
C GLU A 170 24.42 11.71 -2.70
N PHE A 171 23.37 12.53 -2.57
CA PHE A 171 22.10 12.16 -1.91
C PHE A 171 21.15 11.48 -2.88
N GLY A 172 21.42 11.55 -4.17
CA GLY A 172 20.60 10.98 -5.22
C GLY A 172 20.34 9.49 -5.04
N HIS A 173 19.07 9.11 -4.77
CA HIS A 173 18.65 7.71 -4.64
C HIS A 173 17.18 7.52 -4.94
N ILE A 174 16.79 6.29 -5.26
CA ILE A 174 15.39 5.92 -5.43
C ILE A 174 14.63 6.13 -4.11
N PRO A 175 13.43 6.74 -4.12
CA PRO A 175 12.70 7.14 -2.89
C PRO A 175 11.99 5.94 -2.23
N VAL A 176 12.75 5.01 -1.71
CA VAL A 176 12.31 3.82 -0.94
C VAL A 176 13.25 3.56 0.25
N SER A 177 13.95 4.59 0.72
CA SER A 177 15.08 4.49 1.64
C SER A 177 14.71 4.74 3.12
N ASN A 178 13.69 5.49 3.38
CA ASN A 178 13.28 5.86 4.73
C ASN A 178 11.80 5.55 4.99
N LEU A 179 11.40 5.62 6.26
CA LEU A 179 10.06 5.26 6.70
C LEU A 179 8.96 6.12 6.02
N TYR A 180 9.23 7.41 5.76
CA TYR A 180 8.30 8.31 5.05
C TYR A 180 8.02 7.81 3.62
N GLU A 181 9.07 7.52 2.86
CA GLU A 181 8.97 7.08 1.46
C GLU A 181 8.28 5.71 1.34
N VAL A 182 8.59 4.79 2.24
CA VAL A 182 7.99 3.44 2.21
C VAL A 182 6.54 3.44 2.67
N PHE A 183 6.10 4.40 3.50
CA PHE A 183 4.67 4.57 3.79
C PHE A 183 3.89 5.10 2.58
N ILE A 184 4.48 6.01 1.80
CA ILE A 184 3.91 6.44 0.52
C ILE A 184 3.77 5.24 -0.41
N LEU A 185 4.84 4.45 -0.55
CA LEU A 185 4.84 3.24 -1.37
C LEU A 185 3.76 2.24 -0.92
N PHE A 186 3.59 2.04 0.41
CA PHE A 186 2.51 1.21 0.96
C PHE A 186 1.13 1.70 0.54
N CYS A 187 0.86 3.01 0.64
CA CYS A 187 -0.42 3.60 0.23
C CYS A 187 -0.68 3.38 -1.26
N LEU A 188 0.34 3.58 -2.10
CA LEU A 188 0.25 3.42 -3.54
C LEU A 188 0.02 1.97 -3.97
N ILE A 189 0.81 1.04 -3.44
CA ILE A 189 0.68 -0.39 -3.77
C ILE A 189 -0.66 -0.92 -3.30
N THR A 190 -1.07 -0.61 -2.06
CA THR A 190 -2.38 -1.03 -1.52
C THR A 190 -3.53 -0.44 -2.35
N GLY A 191 -3.42 0.84 -2.74
CA GLY A 191 -4.39 1.52 -3.60
C GLY A 191 -4.51 0.88 -4.97
N ILE A 192 -3.39 0.57 -5.63
CA ILE A 192 -3.37 -0.13 -6.93
C ILE A 192 -3.95 -1.53 -6.83
N LEU A 193 -3.55 -2.30 -5.82
CA LEU A 193 -4.10 -3.63 -5.58
C LEU A 193 -5.61 -3.57 -5.39
N TYR A 194 -6.11 -2.63 -4.59
CA TYR A 194 -7.53 -2.43 -4.44
C TYR A 194 -8.22 -2.10 -5.77
N LEU A 195 -7.70 -1.14 -6.55
CA LEU A 195 -8.27 -0.76 -7.84
C LEU A 195 -8.26 -1.91 -8.87
N TYR A 196 -7.25 -2.77 -8.81
CA TYR A 196 -7.23 -4.01 -9.59
C TYR A 196 -8.38 -4.93 -9.20
N TYR A 197 -8.59 -5.16 -7.90
CA TYR A 197 -9.70 -6.00 -7.43
C TYR A 197 -11.06 -5.36 -7.69
N GLU A 198 -11.21 -4.03 -7.53
CA GLU A 198 -12.42 -3.29 -7.89
C GLU A 198 -12.81 -3.57 -9.36
N GLY A 199 -11.85 -3.43 -10.27
CA GLY A 199 -12.07 -3.71 -11.70
C GLY A 199 -12.35 -5.19 -11.98
N ARG A 200 -11.63 -6.10 -11.32
CA ARG A 200 -11.73 -7.56 -11.51
C ARG A 200 -13.06 -8.12 -11.05
N TYR A 201 -13.54 -7.69 -9.90
CA TYR A 201 -14.82 -8.15 -9.31
C TYR A 201 -15.99 -7.23 -9.64
N ARG A 202 -15.76 -6.12 -10.34
CA ARG A 202 -16.76 -5.11 -10.71
C ARG A 202 -17.57 -4.62 -9.51
N SER A 203 -16.94 -4.49 -8.36
CA SER A 203 -17.56 -4.07 -7.11
C SER A 203 -16.74 -3.00 -6.42
N ARG A 204 -17.37 -1.88 -6.04
CA ARG A 204 -16.79 -0.77 -5.29
C ARG A 204 -17.06 -0.84 -3.78
N ALA A 205 -17.78 -1.86 -3.36
CA ALA A 205 -18.25 -1.98 -1.97
C ALA A 205 -17.10 -2.14 -0.95
N LEU A 206 -15.93 -2.62 -1.38
CA LEU A 206 -14.75 -2.80 -0.53
C LEU A 206 -13.85 -1.56 -0.46
N GLY A 207 -14.13 -0.51 -1.24
CA GLY A 207 -13.25 0.66 -1.32
C GLY A 207 -13.06 1.36 0.01
N GLY A 208 -14.14 1.58 0.75
CA GLY A 208 -14.06 2.19 2.08
C GLY A 208 -13.17 1.40 3.05
N PHE A 209 -13.26 0.08 3.03
CA PHE A 209 -12.44 -0.79 3.88
C PHE A 209 -10.95 -0.70 3.51
N ALA A 210 -10.61 -0.87 2.23
CA ALA A 210 -9.23 -0.78 1.77
C ALA A 210 -8.63 0.61 2.02
N LEU A 211 -9.39 1.66 1.71
CA LEU A 211 -8.92 3.03 1.88
C LEU A 211 -8.91 3.50 3.33
N LEU A 212 -9.66 2.88 4.23
CA LEU A 212 -9.55 3.13 5.67
C LEU A 212 -8.14 2.78 6.18
N MET A 213 -7.59 1.65 5.73
CA MET A 213 -6.22 1.27 6.07
C MET A 213 -5.19 2.24 5.47
N ILE A 214 -5.41 2.65 4.21
CA ILE A 214 -4.56 3.67 3.57
C ILE A 214 -4.66 5.01 4.33
N SER A 215 -5.86 5.42 4.74
CA SER A 215 -6.05 6.67 5.51
C SER A 215 -5.37 6.62 6.88
N ALA A 216 -5.36 5.46 7.54
CA ALA A 216 -4.59 5.28 8.76
C ALA A 216 -3.07 5.41 8.52
N ALA A 217 -2.57 4.83 7.42
CA ALA A 217 -1.17 4.99 7.02
C ALA A 217 -0.83 6.44 6.65
N VAL A 218 -1.74 7.15 5.97
CA VAL A 218 -1.62 8.59 5.68
C VAL A 218 -1.59 9.43 6.97
N ALA A 219 -2.44 9.12 7.94
CA ALA A 219 -2.43 9.82 9.21
C ALA A 219 -1.08 9.66 9.94
N PHE A 220 -0.52 8.44 9.95
CA PHE A 220 0.83 8.20 10.46
C PHE A 220 1.90 8.96 9.66
N LEU A 221 1.83 8.91 8.32
CA LEU A 221 2.75 9.60 7.42
C LEU A 221 2.81 11.11 7.71
N LEU A 222 1.64 11.75 7.85
CA LEU A 222 1.55 13.17 8.13
C LEU A 222 2.10 13.50 9.52
N TRP A 223 1.72 12.73 10.55
CA TRP A 223 2.29 12.88 11.88
C TRP A 223 3.82 12.76 11.86
N TYR A 224 4.35 11.71 11.21
CA TYR A 224 5.79 11.45 11.14
C TYR A 224 6.53 12.54 10.37
N SER A 225 5.90 13.10 9.34
CA SER A 225 6.45 14.22 8.58
C SER A 225 6.53 15.50 9.40
N PHE A 226 5.45 15.86 10.13
CA PHE A 226 5.39 17.11 10.88
C PHE A 226 6.19 17.07 12.17
N GLU A 227 6.13 15.97 12.93
CA GLU A 227 6.78 15.86 14.24
C GLU A 227 8.27 15.51 14.14
N ARG A 228 8.68 14.80 13.11
CA ARG A 228 10.05 14.29 12.95
C ARG A 228 10.79 14.85 11.77
N GLY A 229 10.21 15.74 10.98
CA GLY A 229 10.81 16.26 9.75
C GLY A 229 11.17 15.16 8.75
N ALA A 230 10.44 14.03 8.77
CA ALA A 230 10.78 12.83 7.98
C ALA A 230 10.67 13.03 6.46
N HIS A 231 10.04 14.12 6.05
CA HIS A 231 9.95 14.52 4.64
C HIS A 231 11.26 15.11 4.09
N GLU A 232 12.19 15.52 4.97
CA GLU A 232 13.48 16.05 4.53
C GLU A 232 14.27 15.00 3.73
N ILE A 233 14.99 15.49 2.71
CA ILE A 233 15.89 14.66 1.92
C ILE A 233 17.23 14.63 2.62
N ARG A 234 17.70 13.43 3.00
CA ARG A 234 18.94 13.21 3.74
C ARG A 234 19.85 12.23 2.99
N PRO A 235 21.16 12.24 3.25
CA PRO A 235 22.06 11.28 2.65
C PRO A 235 21.68 9.84 3.01
N LEU A 236 21.86 8.94 2.06
CA LEU A 236 21.58 7.54 2.25
C LEU A 236 22.62 6.88 3.16
N VAL A 237 22.17 6.16 4.17
CA VAL A 237 23.03 5.37 5.05
C VAL A 237 23.78 4.33 4.21
N PRO A 238 25.09 4.08 4.43
CA PRO A 238 25.89 3.15 3.63
C PRO A 238 25.26 1.77 3.40
N ALA A 239 24.67 1.17 4.43
CA ALA A 239 23.99 -0.11 4.33
C ALA A 239 22.80 -0.12 3.35
N LEU A 240 22.21 1.05 3.06
CA LEU A 240 21.11 1.21 2.11
C LEU A 240 21.60 1.47 0.67
N LYS A 241 22.89 1.71 0.45
CA LYS A 241 23.50 1.89 -0.88
C LYS A 241 23.69 0.52 -1.57
N SER A 242 22.62 -0.28 -1.67
CA SER A 242 22.63 -1.60 -2.29
C SER A 242 21.54 -1.70 -3.36
N TYR A 243 21.86 -2.43 -4.46
CA TYR A 243 20.85 -2.71 -5.48
C TYR A 243 19.74 -3.66 -4.97
N TRP A 244 20.02 -4.47 -3.96
CA TRP A 244 19.01 -5.34 -3.34
C TRP A 244 17.85 -4.54 -2.73
N MET A 245 18.12 -3.37 -2.15
CA MET A 245 17.10 -2.49 -1.60
C MET A 245 16.06 -2.10 -2.67
N LYS A 246 16.52 -1.83 -3.90
CA LYS A 246 15.66 -1.38 -5.02
C LYS A 246 14.59 -2.42 -5.42
N ILE A 247 14.81 -3.71 -5.14
CA ILE A 247 13.88 -4.80 -5.46
C ILE A 247 13.24 -5.42 -4.21
N HIS A 248 14.00 -5.53 -3.10
CA HIS A 248 13.49 -6.07 -1.83
C HIS A 248 12.32 -5.22 -1.28
N VAL A 249 12.51 -3.90 -1.22
CA VAL A 249 11.52 -3.01 -0.62
C VAL A 249 10.19 -3.03 -1.39
N PRO A 250 10.12 -2.82 -2.72
CA PRO A 250 8.86 -2.92 -3.44
C PRO A 250 8.20 -4.30 -3.32
N ALA A 251 8.96 -5.40 -3.38
CA ALA A 251 8.42 -6.74 -3.22
C ALA A 251 7.78 -6.93 -1.83
N ASN A 252 8.44 -6.41 -0.79
CA ASN A 252 7.94 -6.46 0.57
C ASN A 252 6.61 -5.69 0.72
N PHE A 253 6.52 -4.50 0.10
CA PHE A 253 5.30 -3.69 0.16
C PHE A 253 4.14 -4.24 -0.67
N ILE A 254 4.40 -5.01 -1.74
CA ILE A 254 3.36 -5.82 -2.41
C ILE A 254 2.82 -6.86 -1.42
N GLY A 255 3.69 -7.50 -0.63
CA GLY A 255 3.31 -8.40 0.45
C GLY A 255 2.42 -7.72 1.49
N TYR A 256 2.90 -6.64 2.09
CA TYR A 256 2.18 -5.89 3.13
C TYR A 256 0.85 -5.32 2.64
N GLY A 257 0.81 -4.70 1.46
CA GLY A 257 -0.42 -4.17 0.87
C GLY A 257 -1.45 -5.26 0.59
N SER A 258 -1.01 -6.44 0.14
CA SER A 258 -1.88 -7.60 -0.07
C SER A 258 -2.45 -8.14 1.23
N PHE A 259 -1.65 -8.23 2.30
CA PHE A 259 -2.11 -8.65 3.62
C PHE A 259 -3.08 -7.64 4.24
N ALA A 260 -2.82 -6.34 4.06
CA ALA A 260 -3.74 -5.28 4.47
C ALA A 260 -5.08 -5.40 3.75
N LEU A 261 -5.07 -5.59 2.44
CA LEU A 261 -6.30 -5.79 1.64
C LEU A 261 -7.05 -7.06 2.07
N ALA A 262 -6.36 -8.15 2.35
CA ALA A 262 -6.96 -9.38 2.84
C ALA A 262 -7.66 -9.18 4.19
N ALA A 263 -7.03 -8.49 5.13
CA ALA A 263 -7.61 -8.19 6.43
C ALA A 263 -8.81 -7.25 6.34
N MET A 264 -8.75 -6.24 5.47
CA MET A 264 -9.88 -5.32 5.26
C MET A 264 -11.07 -6.01 4.59
N THR A 265 -10.83 -6.89 3.62
CA THR A 265 -11.85 -7.74 3.01
C THR A 265 -12.44 -8.71 4.04
N SER A 266 -11.60 -9.29 4.90
CA SER A 266 -12.03 -10.16 6.00
C SER A 266 -12.86 -9.41 7.03
N SER A 267 -12.56 -8.13 7.30
CA SER A 267 -13.39 -7.28 8.16
C SER A 267 -14.79 -7.08 7.58
N ALA A 268 -14.89 -6.84 6.26
CA ALA A 268 -16.18 -6.78 5.57
C ALA A 268 -16.93 -8.13 5.62
N TYR A 269 -16.19 -9.25 5.49
CA TYR A 269 -16.73 -10.60 5.66
C TYR A 269 -17.35 -10.79 7.06
N LEU A 270 -16.60 -10.43 8.11
CA LEU A 270 -17.05 -10.60 9.50
C LEU A 270 -18.27 -9.73 9.81
N ILE A 271 -18.29 -8.48 9.33
CA ILE A 271 -19.46 -7.61 9.47
C ILE A 271 -20.70 -8.26 8.85
N LYS A 272 -20.59 -8.77 7.62
CA LYS A 272 -21.71 -9.45 6.93
C LYS A 272 -22.10 -10.76 7.62
N TYR A 273 -21.13 -11.55 8.05
CA TYR A 273 -21.36 -12.81 8.75
C TYR A 273 -22.11 -12.60 10.07
N TYR A 274 -21.69 -11.66 10.91
CA TYR A 274 -22.33 -11.39 12.19
C TYR A 274 -23.67 -10.67 12.06
N TYR A 275 -23.88 -9.90 11.01
CA TYR A 275 -25.21 -9.37 10.69
C TYR A 275 -26.24 -10.53 10.50
N SER A 276 -25.83 -11.61 9.85
CA SER A 276 -26.66 -12.80 9.65
C SER A 276 -26.73 -13.72 10.90
N ASN A 277 -25.91 -13.47 11.93
CA ASN A 277 -25.80 -14.27 13.14
C ASN A 277 -25.85 -13.40 14.40
N PRO A 278 -26.95 -12.68 14.68
CA PRO A 278 -27.00 -11.63 15.69
C PRO A 278 -26.75 -12.11 17.13
N SER A 279 -27.04 -13.37 17.45
CA SER A 279 -26.75 -13.96 18.77
C SER A 279 -25.26 -13.98 19.13
N ARG A 280 -24.37 -13.95 18.16
CA ARG A 280 -22.91 -13.89 18.34
C ARG A 280 -22.36 -12.48 18.25
N LEU A 281 -23.17 -11.52 17.80
CA LEU A 281 -22.71 -10.14 17.54
C LEU A 281 -22.21 -9.45 18.81
N VAL A 282 -22.94 -9.53 19.90
CA VAL A 282 -22.59 -8.88 21.19
C VAL A 282 -21.28 -9.45 21.74
N ALA A 283 -21.10 -10.78 21.65
CA ALA A 283 -19.89 -11.45 22.10
C ALA A 283 -18.61 -11.01 21.34
N VAL A 284 -18.78 -10.45 20.16
CA VAL A 284 -17.66 -9.96 19.33
C VAL A 284 -17.51 -8.45 19.45
N LEU A 285 -18.59 -7.69 19.46
CA LEU A 285 -18.54 -6.22 19.53
C LEU A 285 -17.85 -5.72 20.79
N VAL A 286 -18.14 -6.28 21.95
CA VAL A 286 -17.57 -5.83 23.23
C VAL A 286 -16.06 -6.05 23.28
N PRO A 287 -15.51 -7.26 23.03
CA PRO A 287 -14.05 -7.45 22.98
C PRO A 287 -13.37 -6.62 21.90
N SER A 288 -13.99 -6.46 20.72
CA SER A 288 -13.42 -5.65 19.62
C SER A 288 -13.34 -4.18 20.01
N PHE A 289 -14.38 -3.64 20.64
CA PHE A 289 -14.40 -2.26 21.14
C PHE A 289 -13.28 -2.04 22.16
N VAL A 290 -13.16 -2.93 23.15
CA VAL A 290 -12.10 -2.85 24.17
C VAL A 290 -10.73 -2.96 23.52
N PHE A 291 -10.54 -3.90 22.60
CA PHE A 291 -9.27 -4.09 21.89
C PHE A 291 -8.88 -2.85 21.06
N ILE A 292 -9.80 -2.31 20.26
CA ILE A 292 -9.56 -1.10 19.46
C ILE A 292 -9.23 0.08 20.39
N GLY A 293 -9.98 0.25 21.47
CA GLY A 293 -9.74 1.31 22.46
C GLY A 293 -8.35 1.22 23.10
N LEU A 294 -7.99 0.04 23.59
CA LEU A 294 -6.67 -0.20 24.20
C LEU A 294 -5.55 -0.04 23.18
N PHE A 295 -5.68 -0.62 22.00
CA PHE A 295 -4.67 -0.51 20.94
C PHE A 295 -4.45 0.95 20.54
N THR A 296 -5.54 1.69 20.28
CA THR A 296 -5.46 3.11 19.92
C THR A 296 -4.84 3.93 21.04
N TRP A 297 -5.22 3.65 22.31
CA TRP A 297 -4.66 4.35 23.47
C TRP A 297 -3.17 4.10 23.63
N ILE A 298 -2.72 2.85 23.52
CA ILE A 298 -1.30 2.48 23.60
C ILE A 298 -0.55 3.15 22.45
N PHE A 299 -1.06 3.06 21.23
CA PHE A 299 -0.44 3.64 20.05
C PHE A 299 -0.30 5.16 20.17
N VAL A 300 -1.39 5.87 20.48
CA VAL A 300 -1.36 7.33 20.63
C VAL A 300 -0.45 7.75 21.78
N ARG A 301 -0.50 7.05 22.92
CA ARG A 301 0.38 7.35 24.05
C ARG A 301 1.85 7.17 23.72
N THR A 302 2.19 6.15 22.94
CA THR A 302 3.58 5.89 22.53
C THR A 302 4.04 6.89 21.47
N ALA A 303 3.20 7.18 20.50
CA ALA A 303 3.51 8.09 19.41
C ALA A 303 3.66 9.55 19.89
N PHE A 304 2.77 9.98 20.81
CA PHE A 304 2.71 11.39 21.26
C PHE A 304 3.17 11.63 22.71
N GLY A 305 3.40 10.57 23.48
CA GLY A 305 3.66 10.68 24.93
C GLY A 305 5.03 11.22 25.31
N LYS A 306 5.96 11.35 24.36
CA LYS A 306 7.33 11.87 24.58
C LYS A 306 7.52 13.31 24.11
N THR A 307 6.59 13.87 23.38
CA THR A 307 6.61 15.25 22.95
C THR A 307 5.60 16.05 23.78
N PRO A 308 6.02 17.08 24.52
CA PRO A 308 5.06 18.06 25.01
C PRO A 308 4.46 18.73 23.78
N PHE A 309 3.25 18.33 23.43
CA PHE A 309 2.43 19.02 22.45
C PHE A 309 2.02 20.36 23.09
N GLU A 310 2.95 21.29 23.17
CA GLU A 310 2.72 22.66 23.67
C GLU A 310 2.07 23.55 22.62
N GLY A 311 1.18 23.01 21.82
CA GLY A 311 0.45 23.73 20.78
C GLY A 311 -1.06 23.83 21.05
N SER A 312 -1.75 24.65 20.27
CA SER A 312 -3.15 25.02 20.41
C SER A 312 -4.15 23.84 20.52
N LEU A 313 -3.82 22.65 20.02
CA LEU A 313 -4.66 21.45 20.15
C LEU A 313 -4.64 20.85 21.56
N MET A 314 -3.57 21.04 22.31
CA MET A 314 -3.50 20.63 23.74
C MET A 314 -4.27 21.60 24.65
N SER A 315 -4.38 22.88 24.26
CA SER A 315 -5.24 23.84 24.95
C SER A 315 -6.71 23.48 24.85
N LEU A 316 -7.10 22.61 23.90
CA LEU A 316 -8.45 22.07 23.77
C LEU A 316 -8.70 20.80 24.62
N GLY A 317 -7.72 20.37 25.44
CA GLY A 317 -7.86 19.20 26.32
C GLY A 317 -7.77 17.84 25.59
N PHE A 318 -7.28 17.80 24.36
CA PHE A 318 -7.03 16.55 23.63
C PHE A 318 -5.75 15.87 24.15
N ASN A 319 -5.90 15.00 25.11
CA ASN A 319 -4.84 14.08 25.53
C ASN A 319 -4.92 12.76 24.76
N SER A 320 -3.93 11.90 24.91
CA SER A 320 -3.88 10.60 24.22
C SER A 320 -5.13 9.73 24.46
N ALA A 321 -5.73 9.82 25.66
CA ALA A 321 -6.97 9.11 25.98
C ALA A 321 -8.18 9.70 25.23
N GLY A 322 -8.26 11.03 25.09
CA GLY A 322 -9.30 11.70 24.34
C GLY A 322 -9.27 11.36 22.85
N ILE A 323 -8.07 11.34 22.25
CA ILE A 323 -7.89 10.93 20.84
C ILE A 323 -8.28 9.45 20.65
N ALA A 324 -7.81 8.57 21.55
CA ALA A 324 -8.17 7.15 21.51
C ALA A 324 -9.68 6.94 21.64
N PHE A 325 -10.34 7.65 22.53
CA PHE A 325 -11.79 7.60 22.69
C PHE A 325 -12.52 8.09 21.43
N ALA A 326 -12.12 9.23 20.86
CA ALA A 326 -12.73 9.77 19.64
C ALA A 326 -12.59 8.80 18.45
N VAL A 327 -11.39 8.23 18.23
CA VAL A 327 -11.16 7.24 17.17
C VAL A 327 -12.01 5.99 17.40
N THR A 328 -12.05 5.48 18.63
CA THR A 328 -12.87 4.30 18.97
C THR A 328 -14.35 4.56 18.73
N LEU A 329 -14.84 5.74 19.12
CA LEU A 329 -16.23 6.15 18.89
C LEU A 329 -16.55 6.25 17.40
N LEU A 330 -15.68 6.85 16.60
CA LEU A 330 -15.85 6.97 15.15
C LEU A 330 -15.87 5.58 14.46
N LEU A 331 -14.94 4.70 14.81
CA LEU A 331 -14.91 3.33 14.26
C LEU A 331 -16.14 2.51 14.68
N THR A 332 -16.63 2.73 15.91
CA THR A 332 -17.86 2.06 16.39
C THR A 332 -19.09 2.59 15.65
N ALA A 333 -19.19 3.92 15.47
CA ALA A 333 -20.28 4.52 14.71
C ALA A 333 -20.28 4.05 13.24
N LEU A 334 -19.11 3.96 12.63
CA LEU A 334 -18.96 3.37 11.30
C LEU A 334 -19.41 1.91 11.29
N GLY A 335 -19.02 1.12 12.28
CA GLY A 335 -19.44 -0.28 12.43
C GLY A 335 -20.96 -0.41 12.49
N VAL A 336 -21.63 0.46 13.26
CA VAL A 336 -23.11 0.50 13.35
C VAL A 336 -23.72 0.87 11.99
N LEU A 337 -23.19 1.87 11.30
CA LEU A 337 -23.66 2.26 9.96
C LEU A 337 -23.50 1.14 8.93
N LEU A 338 -22.41 0.37 9.05
CA LEU A 338 -22.17 -0.79 8.18
C LEU A 338 -23.14 -1.95 8.47
N MET A 339 -23.78 -1.97 9.63
CA MET A 339 -24.82 -2.97 9.98
C MET A 339 -26.20 -2.61 9.42
N LEU A 340 -26.38 -1.47 8.76
CA LEU A 340 -27.68 -1.14 8.12
C LEU A 340 -28.04 -2.15 7.04
N PRO A 341 -29.34 -2.50 6.91
CA PRO A 341 -29.80 -3.47 5.90
C PRO A 341 -29.44 -3.08 4.45
N SER A 342 -29.44 -1.78 4.15
CA SER A 342 -29.03 -1.24 2.85
C SER A 342 -27.58 -1.54 2.52
N THR A 343 -26.69 -1.31 3.49
CA THR A 343 -25.26 -1.59 3.40
C THR A 343 -25.01 -3.09 3.21
N GLN A 344 -25.70 -3.94 3.98
CA GLN A 344 -25.55 -5.39 3.92
C GLN A 344 -25.96 -5.98 2.57
N LYS A 345 -26.93 -5.38 1.89
CA LYS A 345 -27.34 -5.75 0.53
C LYS A 345 -26.30 -5.34 -0.51
N ALA A 346 -25.63 -4.19 -0.29
CA ALA A 346 -24.60 -3.67 -1.19
C ALA A 346 -23.26 -4.39 -1.07
N LEU A 347 -22.95 -4.99 0.11
CA LEU A 347 -21.73 -5.78 0.31
C LEU A 347 -21.72 -7.06 -0.55
N PRO A 348 -20.59 -7.46 -1.12
CA PRO A 348 -20.43 -8.70 -1.87
C PRO A 348 -20.86 -9.94 -1.07
N SER A 349 -21.08 -11.07 -1.75
CA SER A 349 -21.38 -12.33 -1.07
C SER A 349 -20.22 -12.80 -0.19
N LEU A 350 -20.51 -13.60 0.82
CA LEU A 350 -19.48 -14.16 1.71
C LEU A 350 -18.46 -15.00 0.93
N GLU A 351 -18.88 -15.70 -0.10
CA GLU A 351 -18.00 -16.49 -0.98
C GLU A 351 -17.03 -15.61 -1.76
N MET A 352 -17.53 -14.47 -2.28
CA MET A 352 -16.67 -13.51 -3.01
C MET A 352 -15.65 -12.87 -2.07
N LEU A 353 -16.06 -12.50 -0.86
CA LEU A 353 -15.18 -11.91 0.15
C LEU A 353 -14.09 -12.91 0.59
N ASP A 354 -14.46 -14.18 0.79
CA ASP A 354 -13.54 -15.25 1.11
C ASP A 354 -12.54 -15.53 -0.04
N ASP A 355 -12.99 -15.48 -1.30
CA ASP A 355 -12.14 -15.66 -2.49
C ASP A 355 -11.14 -14.51 -2.65
N ILE A 356 -11.56 -13.26 -2.45
CA ILE A 356 -10.67 -12.08 -2.48
C ILE A 356 -9.62 -12.18 -1.37
N THR A 357 -10.04 -12.50 -0.15
CA THR A 357 -9.12 -12.68 0.99
C THR A 357 -8.06 -13.73 0.68
N TYR A 358 -8.48 -14.89 0.18
CA TYR A 358 -7.55 -15.96 -0.21
C TYR A 358 -6.55 -15.53 -1.27
N LYS A 359 -7.01 -14.89 -2.34
CA LYS A 359 -6.14 -14.45 -3.44
C LYS A 359 -5.18 -13.35 -2.99
N ALA A 360 -5.64 -12.45 -2.14
CA ALA A 360 -4.78 -11.40 -1.59
C ALA A 360 -3.69 -12.00 -0.67
N ILE A 361 -4.03 -12.96 0.20
CA ILE A 361 -3.04 -13.65 1.04
C ILE A 361 -2.06 -14.46 0.17
N ALA A 362 -2.54 -15.18 -0.84
CA ALA A 362 -1.68 -15.97 -1.70
C ALA A 362 -0.67 -15.09 -2.47
N LEU A 363 -1.13 -13.95 -3.02
CA LEU A 363 -0.27 -12.96 -3.67
C LEU A 363 0.74 -12.37 -2.67
N GLY A 364 0.23 -11.93 -1.51
CA GLY A 364 1.06 -11.35 -0.45
C GLY A 364 2.13 -12.30 0.04
N PHE A 365 1.79 -13.57 0.26
CA PHE A 365 2.73 -14.59 0.71
C PHE A 365 3.82 -14.88 -0.33
N ALA A 366 3.47 -14.95 -1.62
CA ALA A 366 4.45 -15.14 -2.69
C ALA A 366 5.47 -13.99 -2.74
N PHE A 367 5.00 -12.74 -2.76
CA PHE A 367 5.88 -11.58 -2.79
C PHE A 367 6.67 -11.38 -1.49
N PHE A 368 6.07 -11.67 -0.34
CA PHE A 368 6.75 -11.60 0.94
C PHE A 368 7.84 -12.67 1.07
N THR A 369 7.63 -13.86 0.51
CA THR A 369 8.66 -14.91 0.42
C THR A 369 9.84 -14.44 -0.43
N ILE A 370 9.56 -13.90 -1.63
CA ILE A 370 10.59 -13.31 -2.49
C ILE A 370 11.35 -12.21 -1.74
N ALA A 371 10.62 -11.29 -1.10
CA ALA A 371 11.20 -10.21 -0.33
C ALA A 371 12.10 -10.72 0.80
N THR A 372 11.70 -11.74 1.54
CA THR A 372 12.50 -12.32 2.63
C THR A 372 13.82 -12.90 2.08
N ILE A 373 13.79 -13.59 0.94
CA ILE A 373 15.01 -14.11 0.28
C ILE A 373 15.92 -12.96 -0.17
N LEU A 374 15.35 -11.93 -0.83
CA LEU A 374 16.11 -10.75 -1.26
C LEU A 374 16.69 -9.98 -0.07
N GLY A 375 15.98 -9.90 1.05
CA GLY A 375 16.47 -9.31 2.29
C GLY A 375 17.63 -10.08 2.90
N ALA A 376 17.59 -11.41 2.85
CA ALA A 376 18.71 -12.24 3.30
C ALA A 376 19.96 -12.04 2.43
N MET A 377 19.79 -11.92 1.10
CA MET A 377 20.92 -11.62 0.20
C MET A 377 21.49 -10.23 0.45
N TRP A 378 20.63 -9.25 0.74
CA TRP A 378 21.07 -7.93 1.14
C TRP A 378 21.82 -7.96 2.49
N ALA A 379 21.32 -8.69 3.50
CA ALA A 379 21.96 -8.86 4.79
C ALA A 379 23.38 -9.46 4.66
N ALA A 380 23.57 -10.44 3.78
CA ALA A 380 24.88 -11.03 3.50
C ALA A 380 25.88 -10.01 2.94
N GLU A 381 25.43 -9.10 2.08
CA GLU A 381 26.26 -8.02 1.52
C GLU A 381 26.56 -6.94 2.56
N ALA A 382 25.52 -6.49 3.30
CA ALA A 382 25.63 -5.38 4.23
C ALA A 382 26.34 -5.73 5.56
N TRP A 383 26.17 -6.95 6.04
CA TRP A 383 26.62 -7.39 7.38
C TRP A 383 27.38 -8.72 7.38
N GLY A 384 27.65 -9.32 6.22
CA GLY A 384 28.45 -10.53 6.07
C GLY A 384 27.73 -11.82 6.44
N GLY A 385 26.41 -11.82 6.67
CA GLY A 385 25.62 -13.01 7.00
C GLY A 385 24.21 -12.94 6.47
N TYR A 386 23.66 -14.07 6.01
CA TYR A 386 22.30 -14.13 5.44
C TYR A 386 21.19 -13.95 6.49
N TRP A 387 21.49 -14.26 7.76
CA TRP A 387 20.53 -14.25 8.86
C TRP A 387 21.24 -14.15 10.19
N SER A 388 20.85 -13.18 11.01
CA SER A 388 21.47 -12.87 12.31
C SER A 388 20.52 -12.99 13.50
N TRP A 389 19.27 -13.37 13.28
CA TRP A 389 18.20 -13.35 14.28
C TRP A 389 17.90 -11.95 14.83
N ASP A 390 18.20 -10.93 14.03
CA ASP A 390 17.80 -9.57 14.33
C ASP A 390 16.28 -9.49 14.55
N PRO A 391 15.78 -8.58 15.40
CA PRO A 391 14.34 -8.45 15.62
C PRO A 391 13.51 -8.32 14.34
N LYS A 392 14.02 -7.61 13.34
CA LYS A 392 13.33 -7.45 12.04
C LYS A 392 13.24 -8.75 11.25
N GLU A 393 14.31 -9.52 11.21
CA GLU A 393 14.36 -10.84 10.59
C GLU A 393 13.43 -11.82 11.31
N THR A 394 13.50 -11.85 12.64
CA THR A 394 12.66 -12.72 13.48
C THR A 394 11.17 -12.44 13.27
N TRP A 395 10.77 -11.16 13.26
CA TRP A 395 9.38 -10.79 13.01
C TRP A 395 8.95 -11.02 11.55
N ALA A 396 9.85 -10.88 10.59
CA ALA A 396 9.57 -11.28 9.21
C ALA A 396 9.27 -12.79 9.12
N LEU A 397 10.05 -13.64 9.82
CA LEU A 397 9.76 -15.07 9.90
C LEU A 397 8.42 -15.36 10.56
N ILE A 398 8.05 -14.65 11.64
CA ILE A 398 6.76 -14.79 12.31
C ILE A 398 5.61 -14.45 11.35
N VAL A 399 5.71 -13.37 10.58
CA VAL A 399 4.72 -13.00 9.55
C VAL A 399 4.64 -14.09 8.49
N TRP A 400 5.78 -14.57 8.01
CA TRP A 400 5.84 -15.63 6.99
C TRP A 400 5.18 -16.92 7.48
N LEU A 401 5.51 -17.38 8.69
CA LEU A 401 4.91 -18.57 9.30
C LEU A 401 3.40 -18.41 9.53
N ASN A 402 2.95 -17.24 9.94
CA ASN A 402 1.52 -16.93 10.14
C ASN A 402 0.72 -17.15 8.85
N TYR A 403 1.18 -16.60 7.73
CA TYR A 403 0.46 -16.74 6.46
C TYR A 403 0.72 -18.08 5.77
N ALA A 404 1.87 -18.71 5.98
CA ALA A 404 2.12 -20.08 5.57
C ALA A 404 1.14 -21.05 6.25
N ALA A 405 0.94 -20.91 7.57
CA ALA A 405 -0.01 -21.69 8.32
C ALA A 405 -1.45 -21.41 7.84
N TRP A 406 -1.83 -20.16 7.63
CA TRP A 406 -3.15 -19.80 7.08
C TRP A 406 -3.42 -20.49 5.74
N LEU A 407 -2.48 -20.44 4.80
CA LEU A 407 -2.59 -21.12 3.50
C LEU A 407 -2.58 -22.64 3.65
N HIS A 408 -1.75 -23.19 4.54
CA HIS A 408 -1.70 -24.61 4.81
C HIS A 408 -3.06 -25.14 5.27
N PHE A 409 -3.68 -24.52 6.26
CA PHE A 409 -5.01 -24.93 6.74
C PHE A 409 -6.11 -24.75 5.69
N ARG A 410 -5.98 -23.71 4.86
CA ARG A 410 -6.86 -23.49 3.71
C ARG A 410 -6.80 -24.65 2.70
N PHE A 411 -5.59 -25.12 2.35
CA PHE A 411 -5.39 -26.17 1.36
C PHE A 411 -5.60 -27.58 1.93
N SER A 412 -5.00 -27.88 3.09
CA SER A 412 -4.98 -29.25 3.63
C SER A 412 -6.30 -29.64 4.29
N LYS A 413 -6.97 -28.70 4.96
CA LYS A 413 -8.23 -28.96 5.69
C LYS A 413 -9.44 -28.28 5.07
N GLY A 414 -9.29 -27.50 4.00
CA GLY A 414 -10.37 -26.79 3.35
C GLY A 414 -11.05 -25.73 4.24
N LEU A 415 -10.36 -25.24 5.29
CA LEU A 415 -10.93 -24.28 6.23
C LEU A 415 -11.32 -22.98 5.53
N ARG A 416 -12.51 -22.49 5.85
CA ARG A 416 -13.13 -21.27 5.31
C ARG A 416 -13.96 -20.60 6.40
N GLY A 417 -14.48 -19.42 6.06
CA GLY A 417 -15.48 -18.76 6.90
C GLY A 417 -14.89 -17.87 7.98
N ALA A 418 -15.67 -17.61 9.02
CA ALA A 418 -15.37 -16.59 10.02
C ALA A 418 -14.03 -16.80 10.75
N GLN A 419 -13.63 -18.06 10.99
CA GLN A 419 -12.36 -18.37 11.65
C GLN A 419 -11.16 -17.89 10.80
N MET A 420 -11.19 -18.19 9.50
CA MET A 420 -10.14 -17.78 8.57
C MET A 420 -10.15 -16.26 8.36
N ALA A 421 -11.31 -15.62 8.39
CA ALA A 421 -11.43 -14.17 8.32
C ALA A 421 -10.86 -13.51 9.58
N TRP A 422 -11.13 -14.01 10.77
CA TRP A 422 -10.50 -13.54 12.00
C TRP A 422 -8.99 -13.71 11.98
N TRP A 423 -8.51 -14.86 11.51
CA TRP A 423 -7.08 -15.10 11.41
C TRP A 423 -6.41 -14.10 10.45
N ALA A 424 -7.02 -13.76 9.33
CA ALA A 424 -6.50 -12.75 8.41
C ALA A 424 -6.44 -11.35 9.05
N VAL A 425 -7.45 -10.97 9.85
CA VAL A 425 -7.45 -9.70 10.60
C VAL A 425 -6.34 -9.68 11.64
N ILE A 426 -6.21 -10.75 12.44
CA ILE A 426 -5.14 -10.87 13.46
C ILE A 426 -3.76 -10.86 12.79
N GLY A 427 -3.62 -11.54 11.64
CA GLY A 427 -2.39 -11.56 10.85
C GLY A 427 -1.92 -10.17 10.42
N LEU A 428 -2.86 -9.24 10.18
CA LEU A 428 -2.50 -7.85 9.89
C LEU A 428 -1.82 -7.18 11.09
N PHE A 429 -2.30 -7.39 12.31
CA PHE A 429 -1.65 -6.81 13.51
C PHE A 429 -0.23 -7.34 13.69
N ILE A 430 -0.01 -8.63 13.43
CA ILE A 430 1.33 -9.24 13.41
C ILE A 430 2.21 -8.56 12.36
N THR A 431 1.66 -8.33 11.17
CA THR A 431 2.35 -7.66 10.05
C THR A 431 2.69 -6.21 10.37
N VAL A 432 1.74 -5.46 10.93
CA VAL A 432 1.95 -4.05 11.33
C VAL A 432 3.00 -3.97 12.44
N PHE A 433 3.01 -4.89 13.39
CA PHE A 433 4.03 -4.93 14.42
C PHE A 433 5.42 -5.25 13.83
N ALA A 434 5.53 -6.20 12.91
CA ALA A 434 6.78 -6.52 12.21
C ALA A 434 7.33 -5.32 11.43
N PHE A 435 6.46 -4.53 10.81
CA PHE A 435 6.85 -3.37 10.02
C PHE A 435 7.12 -2.13 10.89
N LEU A 436 6.15 -1.74 11.71
CA LEU A 436 6.18 -0.49 12.48
C LEU A 436 6.65 -0.72 13.93
N GLY A 437 6.10 -1.72 14.61
CA GLY A 437 6.38 -1.98 16.02
C GLY A 437 7.85 -2.31 16.27
N VAL A 438 8.46 -3.13 15.40
CA VAL A 438 9.90 -3.45 15.51
C VAL A 438 10.75 -2.19 15.39
N ASN A 439 10.43 -1.30 14.45
CA ASN A 439 11.18 -0.04 14.29
C ASN A 439 10.99 0.92 15.48
N MET A 440 9.83 0.87 16.15
CA MET A 440 9.51 1.78 17.25
C MET A 440 10.00 1.30 18.62
N PHE A 441 10.06 -0.01 18.85
CA PHE A 441 10.23 -0.58 20.18
C PHE A 441 11.46 -1.47 20.32
N LEU A 442 12.06 -1.93 19.23
CA LEU A 442 13.17 -2.88 19.26
C LEU A 442 14.37 -2.30 18.50
N SER A 443 15.55 -2.42 19.12
CA SER A 443 16.82 -2.04 18.51
C SER A 443 17.46 -3.25 17.82
N GLY A 444 18.15 -3.02 16.69
CA GLY A 444 18.83 -4.07 15.95
C GLY A 444 19.60 -3.53 14.74
N LEU A 445 20.15 -4.41 13.92
CA LEU A 445 20.93 -4.07 12.72
C LEU A 445 20.12 -3.24 11.70
N HIS A 446 18.79 -3.39 11.71
CA HIS A 446 17.85 -2.69 10.82
C HIS A 446 17.26 -1.41 11.45
N SER A 447 17.83 -0.89 12.50
CA SER A 447 17.37 0.36 13.14
C SER A 447 17.94 1.57 12.41
N TYR A 448 17.35 1.91 11.25
CA TYR A 448 17.74 3.07 10.42
C TYR A 448 16.84 4.28 10.68
N GLY A 449 16.73 4.70 11.85
CA GLY A 449 15.98 5.87 12.23
C GLY A 449 15.51 5.76 13.67
N GLU A 450 16.03 6.61 14.51
CA GLU A 450 15.46 6.86 15.81
C GLU A 450 14.10 7.53 15.62
N LEU A 451 13.08 6.92 16.23
CA LEU A 451 11.74 7.48 16.32
C LEU A 451 11.66 8.52 17.44
#